data_6a126a9b1d4628b776bcd988964eb2e2
#
_entry.id   6a126a9b1d4628b776bcd988964eb2e2
#
_cell.length_a   1.000
_cell.length_b   1.000
_cell.length_c   1.000
_cell.angle_alpha   90.00
_cell.angle_beta   90.00
_cell.angle_gamma   90.00
#
_symmetry.space_group_name_H-M   'P 1'
#
loop_
_entity.id
_entity.type
_entity.pdbx_description
1 polymer ?
#
loop_
_entity_poly.entity_id
_entity_poly.type
_entity_poly.pdbx_seq_one_letter_code
_entity_poly.pdbx_strand_id
1 'polypeptide(L)'
;DKVLVDASFKNSTILLNELNTFYNEFGVNQYANLSVDLSGTLNDLQTKNLRLRTSSNTKVYGDINFKNLFSKAEGDFYMNGNFRNLSSTYKDLKALLPNVLGEAIPSIFDRLGTFKITGQSQVTTSTINADIEMDTELGFVDSTLEITKINDIDNSSYKGNIIFKDFDLGTLIQD
;
A
#
# COMPACT_ATOMS: atom_id res chain seq x y z
N ASP A 1 9.44 -9.44 -21.96
CA ASP A 1 8.17 -9.58 -22.68
C ASP A 1 7.69 -8.20 -23.14
N LYS A 2 7.38 -8.08 -24.45
CA LYS A 2 6.97 -6.82 -25.10
C LYS A 2 5.45 -6.75 -25.31
N VAL A 3 4.68 -7.36 -24.42
CA VAL A 3 3.21 -7.22 -24.47
C VAL A 3 2.86 -5.80 -24.05
N LEU A 4 2.35 -5.02 -25.01
CA LEU A 4 1.85 -3.69 -24.75
C LEU A 4 0.46 -3.79 -24.10
N VAL A 5 0.24 -2.99 -23.08
CA VAL A 5 -1.03 -2.81 -22.41
C VAL A 5 -1.46 -1.36 -22.63
N ASP A 6 -2.69 -1.19 -23.11
CA ASP A 6 -3.39 0.11 -23.16
C ASP A 6 -4.84 -0.21 -22.91
N ALA A 7 -5.31 0.05 -21.69
CA ALA A 7 -6.64 -0.34 -21.23
C ALA A 7 -7.20 0.67 -20.23
N SER A 8 -8.50 0.89 -20.29
CA SER A 8 -9.22 1.71 -19.32
C SER A 8 -10.32 0.89 -18.67
N PHE A 9 -10.26 0.75 -17.37
CA PHE A 9 -11.31 0.14 -16.57
C PHE A 9 -12.17 1.21 -15.94
N LYS A 10 -13.48 1.09 -16.06
CA LYS A 10 -14.45 2.03 -15.48
C LYS A 10 -15.46 1.27 -14.63
N ASN A 11 -15.51 1.57 -13.33
CA ASN A 11 -16.43 0.97 -12.37
C ASN A 11 -16.50 -0.57 -12.45
N SER A 12 -15.32 -1.19 -12.64
CA SER A 12 -15.22 -2.65 -12.75
C SER A 12 -15.16 -3.27 -11.37
N THR A 13 -15.89 -4.34 -11.13
CA THR A 13 -15.77 -5.12 -9.91
C THR A 13 -14.85 -6.30 -10.15
N ILE A 14 -13.84 -6.45 -9.33
CA ILE A 14 -12.87 -7.54 -9.39
C ILE A 14 -12.83 -8.30 -8.06
N LEU A 15 -12.59 -9.60 -8.15
CA LEU A 15 -12.24 -10.42 -6.99
C LEU A 15 -10.71 -10.32 -6.80
N LEU A 16 -10.26 -9.75 -5.69
CA LEU A 16 -8.83 -9.57 -5.44
C LEU A 16 -8.11 -10.91 -5.20
N ASN A 17 -8.79 -11.88 -4.62
CA ASN A 17 -8.21 -13.22 -4.41
C ASN A 17 -7.96 -13.99 -5.72
N GLU A 18 -8.55 -13.61 -6.85
CA GLU A 18 -8.19 -14.16 -8.18
C GLU A 18 -6.74 -13.79 -8.55
N LEU A 19 -6.25 -12.65 -8.04
CA LEU A 19 -4.86 -12.24 -8.22
C LEU A 19 -3.88 -13.15 -7.47
N ASN A 20 -4.33 -13.96 -6.51
CA ASN A 20 -3.52 -14.93 -5.80
C ASN A 20 -2.98 -16.07 -6.71
N THR A 21 -3.49 -16.17 -7.94
CA THR A 21 -2.86 -16.99 -8.98
C THR A 21 -1.44 -16.48 -9.31
N PHE A 22 -1.19 -15.19 -9.13
CA PHE A 22 0.10 -14.56 -9.39
C PHE A 22 0.85 -14.25 -8.09
N TYR A 23 0.14 -13.80 -7.06
CA TYR A 23 0.66 -13.36 -5.76
C TYR A 23 -0.26 -13.87 -4.67
N ASN A 24 0.25 -14.65 -3.73
CA ASN A 24 -0.55 -15.18 -2.62
C ASN A 24 -0.65 -14.15 -1.46
N GLU A 25 -1.08 -12.93 -1.77
CA GLU A 25 -1.03 -11.79 -0.84
C GLU A 25 -2.40 -11.34 -0.37
N PHE A 26 -3.44 -11.54 -1.21
CA PHE A 26 -4.78 -11.05 -0.92
C PHE A 26 -5.58 -12.02 -0.05
N GLY A 27 -6.33 -11.45 0.88
CA GLY A 27 -7.27 -12.20 1.72
C GLY A 27 -8.42 -12.81 0.91
N VAL A 28 -9.06 -13.83 1.49
CA VAL A 28 -10.20 -14.51 0.88
C VAL A 28 -11.42 -13.59 0.82
N ASN A 29 -12.25 -13.76 -0.22
CA ASN A 29 -13.51 -13.02 -0.43
C ASN A 29 -13.36 -11.49 -0.46
N GLN A 30 -12.20 -10.98 -0.88
CA GLN A 30 -11.98 -9.55 -1.04
C GLN A 30 -12.40 -9.10 -2.45
N TYR A 31 -13.33 -8.15 -2.49
CA TYR A 31 -13.79 -7.50 -3.72
C TYR A 31 -13.26 -6.08 -3.79
N ALA A 32 -13.00 -5.62 -4.99
CA ALA A 32 -12.71 -4.21 -5.22
C ALA A 32 -13.51 -3.66 -6.40
N ASN A 33 -14.01 -2.44 -6.23
CA ASN A 33 -14.46 -1.62 -7.35
C ASN A 33 -13.27 -0.82 -7.84
N LEU A 34 -12.98 -0.94 -9.13
CA LEU A 34 -11.80 -0.40 -9.77
C LEU A 34 -12.17 0.51 -10.94
N SER A 35 -11.55 1.68 -10.97
CA SER A 35 -11.41 2.50 -12.18
C SER A 35 -9.95 2.87 -12.32
N VAL A 36 -9.36 2.65 -13.50
CA VAL A 36 -7.94 2.91 -13.74
C VAL A 36 -7.65 2.97 -15.23
N ASP A 37 -6.71 3.81 -15.62
CA ASP A 37 -6.11 3.82 -16.94
C ASP A 37 -4.74 3.14 -16.86
N LEU A 38 -4.55 2.07 -17.64
CA LEU A 38 -3.33 1.27 -17.69
C LEU A 38 -2.61 1.54 -19.00
N SER A 39 -1.29 1.73 -18.93
CA SER A 39 -0.44 1.87 -20.12
C SER A 39 0.96 1.30 -19.88
N GLY A 40 1.66 0.92 -20.95
CA GLY A 40 3.03 0.43 -20.90
C GLY A 40 3.17 -1.05 -21.28
N THR A 41 3.99 -1.77 -20.55
CA THR A 41 4.18 -3.23 -20.71
C THR A 41 3.92 -3.94 -19.38
N LEU A 42 3.82 -5.27 -19.41
CA LEU A 42 3.69 -6.05 -18.16
C LEU A 42 4.90 -5.86 -17.22
N ASN A 43 6.08 -5.54 -17.78
CA ASN A 43 7.28 -5.30 -16.97
C ASN A 43 7.50 -3.83 -16.60
N ASP A 44 6.76 -2.91 -17.20
CA ASP A 44 6.78 -1.48 -16.90
C ASP A 44 5.35 -0.95 -17.09
N LEU A 45 4.55 -1.11 -16.05
CA LEU A 45 3.12 -0.82 -16.07
C LEU A 45 2.85 0.48 -15.33
N GLN A 46 2.22 1.40 -16.02
CA GLN A 46 1.74 2.66 -15.47
C GLN A 46 0.25 2.57 -15.20
N THR A 47 -0.17 2.92 -13.99
CA THR A 47 -1.57 3.09 -13.64
C THR A 47 -1.84 4.56 -13.36
N LYS A 48 -2.76 5.16 -14.10
CA LYS A 48 -3.19 6.54 -13.89
C LYS A 48 -4.65 6.57 -13.44
N ASN A 49 -4.97 7.60 -12.68
CA ASN A 49 -6.35 7.83 -12.20
C ASN A 49 -6.92 6.63 -11.43
N LEU A 50 -6.05 5.86 -10.77
CA LEU A 50 -6.48 4.73 -9.96
C LEU A 50 -7.51 5.19 -8.91
N ARG A 51 -8.66 4.54 -8.93
CA ARG A 51 -9.68 4.60 -7.89
C ARG A 51 -10.06 3.19 -7.54
N LEU A 52 -9.60 2.73 -6.40
CA LEU A 52 -9.90 1.40 -5.88
C LEU A 52 -10.65 1.56 -4.57
N ARG A 53 -11.72 0.80 -4.41
CA ARG A 53 -12.47 0.69 -3.16
C ARG A 53 -12.77 -0.77 -2.88
N THR A 54 -12.28 -1.28 -1.77
CA THR A 54 -12.50 -2.66 -1.35
C THR A 54 -13.79 -2.84 -0.58
N SER A 55 -14.22 -4.08 -0.42
CA SER A 55 -15.35 -4.46 0.45
C SER A 55 -15.12 -4.13 1.93
N SER A 56 -13.87 -4.09 2.36
CA SER A 56 -13.44 -3.71 3.72
C SER A 56 -13.18 -2.20 3.88
N ASN A 57 -13.80 -1.34 3.03
CA ASN A 57 -13.69 0.12 3.07
C ASN A 57 -12.30 0.72 2.84
N THR A 58 -11.29 -0.06 2.51
CA THR A 58 -10.00 0.49 2.04
C THR A 58 -10.22 1.21 0.71
N LYS A 59 -9.72 2.43 0.62
CA LYS A 59 -9.80 3.27 -0.59
C LYS A 59 -8.39 3.68 -0.99
N VAL A 60 -8.08 3.54 -2.28
CA VAL A 60 -6.81 4.00 -2.85
C VAL A 60 -7.10 4.86 -4.06
N TYR A 61 -6.66 6.12 -4.02
CA TYR A 61 -6.74 7.06 -5.13
C TYR A 61 -5.35 7.60 -5.41
N GLY A 62 -4.86 7.42 -6.62
CA GLY A 62 -3.52 7.86 -6.95
C GLY A 62 -3.09 7.43 -8.34
N ASP A 63 -1.80 7.55 -8.57
CA ASP A 63 -1.11 7.06 -9.75
C ASP A 63 0.02 6.17 -9.28
N ILE A 64 0.17 4.98 -9.85
CA ILE A 64 1.15 4.00 -9.40
C ILE A 64 1.87 3.44 -10.62
N ASN A 65 3.20 3.42 -10.58
CA ASN A 65 4.03 2.80 -11.59
C ASN A 65 4.66 1.54 -11.01
N PHE A 66 4.56 0.47 -11.75
CA PHE A 66 5.14 -0.81 -11.38
C PHE A 66 6.20 -1.21 -12.38
N LYS A 67 7.34 -1.72 -11.90
CA LYS A 67 8.29 -2.46 -12.72
C LYS A 67 8.37 -3.90 -12.23
N ASN A 68 8.43 -4.81 -13.19
CA ASN A 68 8.56 -6.24 -12.93
C ASN A 68 7.46 -6.82 -12.03
N LEU A 69 6.25 -6.25 -12.10
CA LEU A 69 5.10 -6.64 -11.27
C LEU A 69 4.82 -8.14 -11.35
N PHE A 70 5.05 -8.78 -12.49
CA PHE A 70 4.82 -10.21 -12.72
C PHE A 70 6.11 -11.03 -12.81
N SER A 71 7.26 -10.45 -12.42
CA SER A 71 8.53 -11.17 -12.38
C SER A 71 8.54 -12.12 -11.19
N LYS A 72 9.04 -13.34 -11.42
CA LYS A 72 9.32 -14.31 -10.36
C LYS A 72 10.77 -14.25 -9.87
N ALA A 73 11.58 -13.35 -10.44
CA ALA A 73 12.96 -13.15 -10.01
C ALA A 73 12.97 -12.34 -8.71
N GLU A 74 13.64 -12.84 -7.70
CA GLU A 74 13.85 -12.12 -6.45
C GLU A 74 14.59 -10.80 -6.73
N GLY A 75 14.14 -9.72 -6.10
CA GLY A 75 14.81 -8.43 -6.12
C GLY A 75 14.42 -7.47 -7.24
N ASP A 76 13.63 -7.90 -8.21
CA ASP A 76 13.30 -7.06 -9.38
C ASP A 76 12.07 -6.18 -9.23
N PHE A 77 11.21 -6.43 -8.24
CA PHE A 77 9.98 -5.64 -8.05
C PHE A 77 10.29 -4.21 -7.66
N TYR A 78 9.62 -3.28 -8.32
CA TYR A 78 9.63 -1.86 -7.98
C TYR A 78 8.25 -1.25 -8.16
N MET A 79 7.82 -0.50 -7.17
CA MET A 79 6.60 0.31 -7.19
C MET A 79 6.94 1.76 -6.85
N ASN A 80 6.37 2.69 -7.60
CA ASN A 80 6.39 4.11 -7.26
C ASN A 80 4.95 4.63 -7.27
N GLY A 81 4.44 4.99 -6.10
CA GLY A 81 3.08 5.46 -5.91
C GLY A 81 3.02 6.92 -5.51
N ASN A 82 2.09 7.66 -6.12
CA ASN A 82 1.67 8.99 -5.69
C ASN A 82 0.21 8.89 -5.23
N PHE A 83 0.01 8.89 -3.92
CA PHE A 83 -1.29 8.70 -3.30
C PHE A 83 -1.96 10.04 -3.01
N ARG A 84 -3.06 10.31 -3.69
CA ARG A 84 -3.95 11.45 -3.39
C ARG A 84 -4.86 11.15 -2.21
N ASN A 85 -5.13 9.89 -1.97
CA ASN A 85 -5.82 9.37 -0.81
C ASN A 85 -5.64 7.85 -0.72
N LEU A 86 -5.04 7.38 0.36
CA LEU A 86 -5.14 6.01 0.81
C LEU A 86 -5.82 6.05 2.17
N SER A 87 -6.99 5.47 2.30
CA SER A 87 -7.76 5.50 3.55
C SER A 87 -8.18 4.09 3.93
N SER A 88 -7.95 3.73 5.19
CA SER A 88 -8.23 2.40 5.71
C SER A 88 -8.28 2.40 7.24
N THR A 89 -8.45 1.22 7.82
CA THR A 89 -8.11 0.90 9.20
C THR A 89 -7.02 -0.17 9.22
N TYR A 90 -6.37 -0.35 10.34
CA TYR A 90 -5.41 -1.45 10.52
C TYR A 90 -6.03 -2.81 10.21
N LYS A 91 -7.26 -3.06 10.73
CA LYS A 91 -7.99 -4.30 10.50
C LYS A 91 -8.33 -4.55 9.04
N ASP A 92 -8.75 -3.51 8.33
CA ASP A 92 -9.11 -3.60 6.91
C ASP A 92 -7.87 -3.87 6.04
N LEU A 93 -6.74 -3.22 6.33
CA LEU A 93 -5.48 -3.50 5.64
C LEU A 93 -4.99 -4.93 5.88
N LYS A 94 -5.05 -5.38 7.14
CA LYS A 94 -4.65 -6.74 7.50
C LYS A 94 -5.55 -7.80 6.85
N ALA A 95 -6.85 -7.54 6.74
CA ALA A 95 -7.78 -8.41 6.04
C ALA A 95 -7.55 -8.43 4.52
N LEU A 96 -7.15 -7.29 3.95
CA LEU A 96 -6.87 -7.15 2.52
C LEU A 96 -5.57 -7.86 2.11
N LEU A 97 -4.51 -7.69 2.89
CA LEU A 97 -3.16 -8.19 2.61
C LEU A 97 -2.58 -8.97 3.80
N PRO A 98 -3.20 -10.09 4.19
CA PRO A 98 -2.83 -10.82 5.42
C PRO A 98 -1.40 -11.36 5.37
N ASN A 99 -0.90 -11.76 4.20
CA ASN A 99 0.42 -12.34 4.05
C ASN A 99 1.55 -11.28 3.95
N VAL A 100 1.21 -10.06 3.54
CA VAL A 100 2.17 -8.93 3.52
C VAL A 100 2.21 -8.22 4.86
N LEU A 101 1.05 -7.96 5.44
CA LEU A 101 0.90 -7.05 6.58
C LEU A 101 0.58 -7.79 7.89
N GLY A 102 0.20 -9.07 7.81
CA GLY A 102 -0.36 -9.81 8.93
C GLY A 102 0.54 -9.91 10.15
N GLU A 103 1.85 -10.07 9.95
CA GLU A 103 2.87 -10.12 11.01
C GLU A 103 3.80 -8.92 11.00
N ALA A 104 3.88 -8.21 9.87
CA ALA A 104 4.81 -7.10 9.67
C ALA A 104 4.40 -5.80 10.36
N ILE A 105 3.09 -5.58 10.58
CA ILE A 105 2.60 -4.36 11.22
C ILE A 105 2.20 -4.66 12.67
N PRO A 106 2.84 -4.04 13.66
CA PRO A 106 2.49 -4.20 15.07
C PRO A 106 1.04 -3.84 15.36
N SER A 107 0.39 -4.60 16.25
CA SER A 107 -1.03 -4.41 16.63
C SER A 107 -1.32 -3.05 17.26
N ILE A 108 -0.30 -2.36 17.77
CA ILE A 108 -0.42 -0.99 18.29
C ILE A 108 -1.04 -0.02 17.26
N PHE A 109 -0.84 -0.26 15.96
CA PHE A 109 -1.41 0.56 14.90
C PHE A 109 -2.94 0.43 14.76
N ASP A 110 -3.58 -0.56 15.39
CA ASP A 110 -5.05 -0.63 15.48
C ASP A 110 -5.64 0.59 16.23
N ARG A 111 -4.85 1.19 17.11
CA ARG A 111 -5.24 2.37 17.89
C ARG A 111 -5.30 3.67 17.09
N LEU A 112 -4.70 3.69 15.89
CA LEU A 112 -4.81 4.83 14.99
C LEU A 112 -6.25 5.06 14.49
N GLY A 113 -7.13 4.06 14.63
CA GLY A 113 -8.49 4.09 14.11
C GLY A 113 -8.52 4.13 12.59
N THR A 114 -9.37 4.97 12.04
CA THR A 114 -9.35 5.27 10.60
C THR A 114 -8.21 6.23 10.29
N PHE A 115 -7.42 5.89 9.29
CA PHE A 115 -6.36 6.78 8.83
C PHE A 115 -6.51 7.10 7.33
N LYS A 116 -5.97 8.24 6.97
CA LYS A 116 -5.88 8.73 5.60
C LYS A 116 -4.44 9.16 5.32
N ILE A 117 -3.88 8.62 4.25
CA ILE A 117 -2.51 8.92 3.81
C ILE A 117 -2.56 9.65 2.47
N THR A 118 -1.74 10.71 2.36
CA THR A 118 -1.40 11.39 1.11
C THR A 118 0.12 11.44 0.98
N GLY A 119 0.65 11.53 -0.25
CA GLY A 119 2.08 11.61 -0.48
C GLY A 119 2.61 10.55 -1.43
N GLN A 120 3.90 10.29 -1.35
CA GLN A 120 4.61 9.43 -2.28
C GLN A 120 5.29 8.27 -1.55
N SER A 121 5.35 7.12 -2.21
CA SER A 121 6.10 5.97 -1.70
C SER A 121 6.76 5.20 -2.83
N GLN A 122 7.98 4.76 -2.59
CA GLN A 122 8.72 3.85 -3.45
C GLN A 122 8.95 2.55 -2.67
N VAL A 123 8.59 1.44 -3.27
CA VAL A 123 8.71 0.12 -2.65
C VAL A 123 9.48 -0.81 -3.58
N THR A 124 10.44 -1.51 -3.01
CA THR A 124 11.15 -2.63 -3.64
C THR A 124 10.92 -3.89 -2.82
N THR A 125 11.50 -5.00 -3.20
CA THR A 125 11.47 -6.24 -2.40
C THR A 125 12.14 -6.12 -1.03
N SER A 126 13.00 -5.11 -0.83
CA SER A 126 13.81 -4.96 0.39
C SER A 126 13.73 -3.58 1.04
N THR A 127 13.13 -2.60 0.37
CA THR A 127 13.10 -1.21 0.88
C THR A 127 11.74 -0.55 0.70
N ILE A 128 11.40 0.34 1.62
CA ILE A 128 10.31 1.31 1.49
C ILE A 128 10.88 2.71 1.72
N ASN A 129 10.68 3.61 0.77
CA ASN A 129 10.88 5.04 0.95
C ASN A 129 9.51 5.70 0.90
N ALA A 130 9.19 6.48 1.91
CA ALA A 130 7.89 7.15 2.02
C ALA A 130 8.08 8.62 2.42
N ASP A 131 7.38 9.49 1.71
CA ASP A 131 7.22 10.90 2.02
C ASP A 131 5.71 11.16 2.05
N ILE A 132 5.15 11.08 3.25
CA ILE A 132 3.72 10.97 3.46
C ILE A 132 3.21 11.87 4.60
N GLU A 133 2.01 12.35 4.42
CA GLU A 133 1.18 12.92 5.46
C GLU A 133 0.08 11.91 5.82
N MET A 134 -0.14 11.71 7.12
CA MET A 134 -1.15 10.80 7.62
C MET A 134 -2.05 11.51 8.64
N ASP A 135 -3.35 11.50 8.37
CA ASP A 135 -4.41 11.96 9.26
C ASP A 135 -5.05 10.75 9.94
N THR A 136 -5.12 10.74 11.27
CA THR A 136 -5.62 9.61 12.07
C THR A 136 -6.60 10.10 13.13
N GLU A 137 -7.30 9.19 13.80
CA GLU A 137 -8.15 9.55 14.94
C GLU A 137 -7.35 10.04 16.15
N LEU A 138 -6.04 9.78 16.21
CA LEU A 138 -5.14 10.24 17.28
C LEU A 138 -4.46 11.57 16.96
N GLY A 139 -4.53 12.06 15.72
CA GLY A 139 -3.89 13.28 15.27
C GLY A 139 -3.15 13.12 13.95
N PHE A 140 -2.34 14.10 13.61
CA PHE A 140 -1.65 14.20 12.33
C PHE A 140 -0.19 13.78 12.45
N VAL A 141 0.30 13.06 11.43
CA VAL A 141 1.68 12.61 11.30
C VAL A 141 2.22 13.05 9.93
N ASP A 142 3.37 13.70 9.92
CA ASP A 142 4.14 14.03 8.73
C ASP A 142 5.45 13.24 8.79
N SER A 143 5.74 12.44 7.75
CA SER A 143 6.84 11.48 7.81
C SER A 143 7.59 11.39 6.51
N THR A 144 8.91 11.55 6.59
CA THR A 144 9.86 11.14 5.57
C THR A 144 10.64 9.95 6.12
N LEU A 145 10.42 8.76 5.58
CA LEU A 145 10.89 7.50 6.15
C LEU A 145 11.54 6.61 5.10
N GLU A 146 12.69 6.05 5.44
CA GLU A 146 13.35 4.97 4.72
C GLU A 146 13.37 3.72 5.61
N ILE A 147 12.83 2.61 5.12
CA ILE A 147 12.90 1.31 5.78
C ILE A 147 13.65 0.36 4.86
N THR A 148 14.67 -0.29 5.39
CA THR A 148 15.47 -1.27 4.64
C THR A 148 15.35 -2.65 5.26
N LYS A 149 15.58 -3.70 4.45
CA LYS A 149 15.44 -5.11 4.83
C LYS A 149 14.02 -5.45 5.33
N ILE A 150 12.98 -4.98 4.64
CA ILE A 150 11.58 -5.20 5.00
C ILE A 150 11.18 -6.68 4.99
N ASN A 151 11.93 -7.52 4.32
CA ASN A 151 11.78 -8.98 4.27
C ASN A 151 12.47 -9.70 5.44
N ASP A 152 13.16 -8.99 6.32
CA ASP A 152 13.85 -9.49 7.50
C ASP A 152 13.65 -8.50 8.65
N ILE A 153 12.52 -8.62 9.35
CA ILE A 153 12.07 -7.65 10.36
C ILE A 153 13.09 -7.52 11.50
N ASP A 154 13.71 -8.61 11.91
CA ASP A 154 14.69 -8.63 13.01
C ASP A 154 15.95 -7.83 12.68
N ASN A 155 16.27 -7.68 11.40
CA ASN A 155 17.41 -6.93 10.88
C ASN A 155 17.00 -5.67 10.11
N SER A 156 15.73 -5.29 10.14
CA SER A 156 15.25 -4.08 9.47
C SER A 156 15.87 -2.82 10.08
N SER A 157 16.03 -1.80 9.25
CA SER A 157 16.55 -0.50 9.67
C SER A 157 15.59 0.60 9.26
N TYR A 158 15.37 1.53 10.16
CA TYR A 158 14.47 2.67 10.00
C TYR A 158 15.29 3.96 10.08
N LYS A 159 15.13 4.84 9.11
CA LYS A 159 15.79 6.14 9.05
C LYS A 159 14.82 7.18 8.52
N GLY A 160 14.76 8.35 9.15
CA GLY A 160 13.93 9.44 8.68
C GLY A 160 13.49 10.38 9.78
N ASN A 161 12.51 11.22 9.45
CA ASN A 161 11.91 12.16 10.37
C ASN A 161 10.41 11.85 10.48
N ILE A 162 9.90 11.94 11.70
CA ILE A 162 8.46 11.85 11.98
C ILE A 162 8.10 13.07 12.83
N ILE A 163 7.10 13.81 12.38
CA ILE A 163 6.56 14.98 13.07
C ILE A 163 5.13 14.68 13.44
N PHE A 164 4.82 14.76 14.72
CA PHE A 164 3.48 14.63 15.26
C PHE A 164 2.87 16.01 15.50
N LYS A 165 1.62 16.23 15.09
CA LYS A 165 0.86 17.47 15.33
C LYS A 165 -0.47 17.11 15.96
N ASP A 166 -0.74 17.68 17.13
CA ASP A 166 -1.96 17.44 17.91
C ASP A 166 -2.27 15.94 18.08
N PHE A 167 -1.21 15.14 18.33
CA PHE A 167 -1.26 13.70 18.31
C PHE A 167 -1.27 13.13 19.73
N ASP A 168 -2.28 12.30 20.05
CA ASP A 168 -2.39 11.59 21.31
C ASP A 168 -1.46 10.36 21.35
N LEU A 169 -0.19 10.64 21.63
CA LEU A 169 0.83 9.61 21.76
C LEU A 169 0.56 8.70 22.97
N GLY A 170 -0.05 9.25 24.03
CA GLY A 170 -0.43 8.50 25.22
C GLY A 170 -1.37 7.35 24.88
N THR A 171 -2.43 7.63 24.12
CA THR A 171 -3.37 6.59 23.67
C THR A 171 -2.70 5.58 22.73
N LEU A 172 -1.76 6.00 21.88
CA LEU A 172 -1.05 5.07 21.00
C LEU A 172 -0.22 4.05 21.79
N ILE A 173 0.51 4.47 22.83
CA ILE A 173 1.48 3.63 23.55
C ILE A 173 0.95 3.01 24.85
N GLN A 174 -0.33 3.23 25.22
CA GLN A 174 -0.93 2.60 26.38
C GLN A 174 -0.84 1.08 26.31
N ASP A 175 -0.44 0.44 27.41
CA ASP A 175 -0.49 -1.02 27.58
C ASP A 175 -1.90 -1.50 27.96
#